data_bf00c960024c94c600b0a968bc34f7e4
#
_entry.id   bf00c960024c94c600b0a968bc34f7e4
#
_cell.length_a   1.000
_cell.length_b   1.000
_cell.length_c   1.000
_cell.angle_alpha   90.00
_cell.angle_beta   90.00
_cell.angle_gamma   90.00
#
_symmetry.space_group_name_H-M   'P 1'
#
loop_
_entity.id
_entity.type
_entity.pdbx_description
1 polymer ?
#
loop_
_entity_poly.entity_id
_entity_poly.type
_entity_poly.pdbx_seq_one_letter_code
_entity_poly.pdbx_strand_id
1 'polypeptide(L)' 'MTPTERDRVKSELQAYVGAQGISVHDLAGRMKAAGHKVDAKVLHRYLDRGLLVEDAVLEVYRGFVDTPG' A
#
# COMPACT_ATOMS: atom_id res chain seq x y z
N MET A 1 -13.90 5.92 -2.71
CA MET A 1 -13.05 5.21 -3.70
C MET A 1 -13.84 4.04 -4.28
N THR A 2 -13.79 3.84 -5.57
CA THR A 2 -14.51 2.74 -6.23
C THR A 2 -13.85 1.39 -5.97
N PRO A 3 -14.60 0.28 -6.08
CA PRO A 3 -13.98 -1.05 -5.95
C PRO A 3 -12.84 -1.28 -6.93
N THR A 4 -12.96 -0.76 -8.15
CA THR A 4 -11.91 -0.86 -9.17
C THR A 4 -10.62 -0.17 -8.71
N GLU A 5 -10.74 1.02 -8.13
CA GLU A 5 -9.59 1.75 -7.59
C GLU A 5 -8.95 1.02 -6.41
N ARG A 6 -9.76 0.43 -5.54
CA ARG A 6 -9.25 -0.39 -4.43
C ARG A 6 -8.43 -1.55 -4.94
N ASP A 7 -8.94 -2.26 -5.94
CA ASP A 7 -8.25 -3.40 -6.53
C ASP A 7 -6.96 -2.96 -7.23
N ARG A 8 -6.99 -1.83 -7.93
CA ARG A 8 -5.81 -1.28 -8.61
C ARG A 8 -4.70 -0.97 -7.60
N VAL A 9 -5.02 -0.28 -6.53
CA VAL A 9 -4.05 0.10 -5.49
C VAL A 9 -3.41 -1.16 -4.89
N LYS A 10 -4.24 -2.14 -4.54
CA LYS A 10 -3.74 -3.40 -3.98
C LYS A 10 -2.82 -4.12 -4.95
N SER A 11 -3.23 -4.24 -6.21
CA SER A 11 -2.45 -4.93 -7.25
C SER A 11 -1.11 -4.23 -7.48
N GLU A 12 -1.10 -2.90 -7.51
CA GLU A 12 0.12 -2.14 -7.72
C GLU A 12 1.07 -2.25 -6.54
N LEU A 13 0.56 -2.26 -5.32
CA LEU A 13 1.40 -2.46 -4.13
C LEU A 13 2.01 -3.86 -4.13
N GLN A 14 1.23 -4.88 -4.48
CA GLN A 14 1.73 -6.24 -4.56
C GLN A 14 2.80 -6.38 -5.65
N ALA A 15 2.56 -5.76 -6.80
CA ALA A 15 3.52 -5.75 -7.91
C ALA A 15 4.82 -5.03 -7.51
N TYR A 16 4.71 -3.92 -6.79
CA TYR A 16 5.86 -3.18 -6.31
C TYR A 16 6.72 -4.04 -5.37
N VAL A 17 6.09 -4.69 -4.41
CA VAL A 17 6.79 -5.58 -3.45
C VAL A 17 7.49 -6.71 -4.20
N GLY A 18 6.82 -7.33 -5.16
CA GLY A 18 7.40 -8.40 -5.96
C GLY A 18 8.56 -7.93 -6.82
N ALA A 19 8.40 -6.78 -7.47
CA ALA A 19 9.44 -6.22 -8.34
C ALA A 19 10.68 -5.79 -7.56
N GLN A 20 10.50 -5.26 -6.35
CA GLN A 20 11.61 -4.82 -5.51
C GLN A 20 12.21 -5.95 -4.67
N GLY A 21 11.55 -7.08 -4.60
CA GLY A 21 12.03 -8.21 -3.77
C GLY A 21 12.07 -7.87 -2.29
N ILE A 22 11.11 -7.09 -1.81
CA ILE A 22 11.05 -6.64 -0.41
C ILE A 22 9.84 -7.24 0.30
N SER A 23 9.84 -7.17 1.63
CA SER A 23 8.70 -7.58 2.44
C SER A 23 7.68 -6.44 2.56
N VAL A 24 6.47 -6.77 3.05
CA VAL A 24 5.46 -5.77 3.34
C VAL A 24 5.95 -4.80 4.43
N HIS A 25 6.72 -5.31 5.40
CA HIS A 25 7.30 -4.47 6.44
C HIS A 25 8.26 -3.43 5.83
N ASP A 26 9.09 -3.84 4.89
CA ASP A 26 9.99 -2.94 4.17
C ASP A 26 9.20 -1.91 3.35
N LEU A 27 8.11 -2.34 2.73
CA LEU A 27 7.23 -1.43 2.01
C LEU A 27 6.69 -0.33 2.92
N ALA A 28 6.22 -0.72 4.11
CA ALA A 28 5.74 0.26 5.09
C ALA A 28 6.84 1.25 5.49
N GLY A 29 8.06 0.77 5.65
CA GLY A 29 9.22 1.62 5.94
C GLY A 29 9.50 2.62 4.83
N ARG A 30 9.41 2.19 3.57
CA ARG A 30 9.61 3.07 2.42
C ARG A 30 8.52 4.13 2.32
N MET A 31 7.27 3.75 2.59
CA MET A 31 6.16 4.68 2.60
C MET A 31 6.33 5.75 3.69
N LYS A 32 6.76 5.35 4.88
CA LYS A 32 7.06 6.28 5.98
C LYS A 32 8.19 7.23 5.60
N ALA A 33 9.24 6.70 4.97
CA ALA A 33 10.38 7.50 4.52
C ALA A 33 9.96 8.52 3.46
N ALA A 34 8.94 8.21 2.68
CA ALA A 34 8.39 9.13 1.68
C ALA A 34 7.40 10.15 2.27
N GLY A 35 7.20 10.14 3.58
CA GLY A 35 6.33 11.09 4.25
C GLY A 35 4.89 10.64 4.46
N HIS A 36 4.58 9.38 4.16
CA HIS A 36 3.23 8.84 4.35
C HIS A 36 3.10 8.20 5.73
N LYS A 37 1.95 8.40 6.38
CA LYS A 37 1.64 7.75 7.65
C LYS A 37 1.07 6.37 7.36
N VAL A 38 1.81 5.32 7.67
CA VAL A 38 1.44 3.95 7.39
C VAL A 38 1.65 3.08 8.62
N ASP A 39 0.65 2.25 8.93
CA ASP A 39 0.76 1.22 9.95
C ASP A 39 1.14 -0.09 9.26
N ALA A 40 2.30 -0.63 9.60
CA ALA A 40 2.80 -1.86 8.97
C ALA A 40 1.87 -3.05 9.18
N LYS A 41 1.23 -3.15 10.34
CA LYS A 41 0.30 -4.24 10.64
C LYS A 41 -0.94 -4.17 9.77
N VAL A 42 -1.49 -2.98 9.60
CA VAL A 42 -2.66 -2.75 8.75
C VAL A 42 -2.31 -3.04 7.29
N LEU A 43 -1.18 -2.54 6.84
CA LEU A 43 -0.71 -2.78 5.47
C LEU A 43 -0.52 -4.27 5.20
N HIS A 44 0.09 -4.99 6.14
CA HIS A 44 0.30 -6.43 6.02
C HIS A 44 -1.03 -7.18 5.89
N ARG A 45 -2.00 -6.87 6.75
CA ARG A 45 -3.32 -7.50 6.70
C ARG A 45 -4.06 -7.16 5.42
N TYR A 46 -3.92 -5.93 4.95
CA TYR A 46 -4.54 -5.47 3.71
C TYR A 46 -4.02 -6.28 2.51
N LEU A 47 -2.71 -6.46 2.42
CA LEU A 47 -2.10 -7.15 1.28
C LEU A 47 -2.23 -8.67 1.38
N ASP A 48 -2.08 -9.24 2.57
CA ASP A 48 -2.09 -10.70 2.74
C ASP A 48 -3.49 -11.28 2.94
N ARG A 49 -4.36 -10.56 3.64
CA ARG A 49 -5.67 -11.09 4.04
C ARG A 49 -6.85 -10.35 3.42
N GLY A 50 -6.58 -9.32 2.63
CA GLY A 50 -7.65 -8.55 2.01
C GLY A 50 -8.46 -7.72 2.99
N LEU A 51 -7.85 -7.29 4.12
CA LEU A 51 -8.51 -6.43 5.09
C LEU A 51 -9.06 -5.18 4.40
N LEU A 52 -10.32 -4.86 4.67
CA LEU A 52 -10.92 -3.62 4.19
C LEU A 52 -10.40 -2.46 5.05
N VAL A 53 -9.77 -1.49 4.40
CA VAL A 53 -9.28 -0.28 5.07
C VAL A 53 -10.12 0.91 4.68
N GLU A 54 -10.11 1.94 5.49
CA GLU A 54 -10.86 3.17 5.23
C GLU A 54 -10.31 3.89 3.99
N ASP A 55 -11.18 4.66 3.34
CA ASP A 55 -10.79 5.41 2.15
C ASP A 55 -9.60 6.34 2.41
N ALA A 56 -9.53 6.94 3.59
CA ALA A 56 -8.40 7.79 3.96
C ALA A 56 -7.07 7.04 3.90
N VAL A 57 -7.06 5.79 4.35
CA VAL A 57 -5.86 4.93 4.30
C VAL A 57 -5.53 4.56 2.85
N LEU A 58 -6.55 4.23 2.06
CA LEU A 58 -6.37 3.91 0.64
C LEU A 58 -5.83 5.10 -0.14
N GLU A 59 -6.26 6.31 0.19
CA GLU A 59 -5.73 7.52 -0.43
C GLU A 59 -4.22 7.66 -0.19
N VAL A 60 -3.76 7.32 1.02
CA VAL A 60 -2.34 7.34 1.33
C VAL A 60 -1.59 6.32 0.47
N TYR A 61 -2.11 5.10 0.36
CA TYR A 61 -1.50 4.05 -0.45
C TYR A 61 -1.48 4.44 -1.93
N ARG A 62 -2.58 5.00 -2.43
CA ARG A 62 -2.67 5.48 -3.80
C ARG A 62 -1.64 6.57 -4.07
N GLY A 63 -1.48 7.49 -3.15
CA GLY A 63 -0.50 8.56 -3.27
C GLY A 63 0.91 8.02 -3.43
N PHE A 64 1.26 6.96 -2.71
CA PHE A 64 2.57 6.32 -2.83
C PHE A 64 2.74 5.66 -4.20
N VAL A 65 1.73 4.93 -4.70
CA VAL A 65 1.82 4.22 -5.98
C VAL A 65 1.83 5.20 -7.15
N ASP A 66 1.07 6.28 -7.07
CA ASP A 66 0.93 7.25 -8.16
C ASP A 66 2.08 8.26 -8.20
N THR A 67 2.89 8.31 -7.14
CA THR A 67 4.06 9.19 -7.07
C THR A 67 5.30 8.34 -6.77
N PRO A 68 5.77 7.56 -7.73
CA PRO A 68 6.99 6.78 -7.54
C PRO A 68 8.16 7.74 -7.48
N GLY A 69 8.62 7.98 -6.28
CA GLY A 69 9.76 8.85 -6.04
C GLY A 69 11.07 8.11 -6.19
#